data_7b8414d5a08eb9204cf809542d6f15d3
#
_entry.id   7b8414d5a08eb9204cf809542d6f15d3
#
_cell.length_a   1.000
_cell.length_b   1.000
_cell.length_c   1.000
_cell.angle_alpha   90.00
_cell.angle_beta   90.00
_cell.angle_gamma   90.00
#
_symmetry.space_group_name_H-M   'P 1'
#
loop_
_entity.id
_entity.type
_entity.pdbx_description
1 polymer ?
#
loop_
_entity_poly.entity_id
_entity_poly.type
_entity_poly.pdbx_seq_one_letter_code
_entity_poly.pdbx_strand_id
1 'polypeptide(L)'
;MKLSEHTVDVLKNFATINQNLVIKEGSTLTTMSAMKNIVAKAEVEESFDKEVAIYDLNEFLASISLFTNPILEFDEGFVTIKEEN
;
A
#
# COMPACT_ATOMS: atom_id res chain seq x y z
N MET A 1 0.48 11.04 5.83
CA MET A 1 0.61 10.88 4.37
C MET A 1 -0.74 10.54 3.77
N LYS A 2 -1.09 11.20 2.69
CA LYS A 2 -2.29 10.86 1.92
C LYS A 2 -1.85 10.10 0.68
N LEU A 3 -2.56 9.02 0.36
CA LEU A 3 -2.27 8.28 -0.86
C LEU A 3 -3.00 8.92 -2.04
N SER A 4 -2.30 9.06 -3.16
CA SER A 4 -2.91 9.54 -4.39
C SER A 4 -3.86 8.48 -4.96
N GLU A 5 -4.78 8.91 -5.83
CA GLU A 5 -5.68 7.99 -6.50
C GLU A 5 -4.91 6.96 -7.32
N HIS A 6 -3.84 7.38 -7.98
CA HIS A 6 -2.97 6.49 -8.73
C HIS A 6 -2.37 5.40 -7.83
N THR A 7 -1.88 5.77 -6.64
CA THR A 7 -1.29 4.81 -5.72
C THR A 7 -2.33 3.81 -5.22
N VAL A 8 -3.53 4.29 -4.91
CA VAL A 8 -4.61 3.40 -4.49
C VAL A 8 -4.96 2.40 -5.60
N ASP A 9 -5.00 2.86 -6.85
CA ASP A 9 -5.27 1.97 -7.99
C ASP A 9 -4.17 0.94 -8.16
N VAL A 10 -2.91 1.33 -7.98
CA VAL A 10 -1.78 0.39 -8.02
C VAL A 10 -1.95 -0.68 -6.95
N LEU A 11 -2.31 -0.29 -5.72
CA LEU A 11 -2.51 -1.23 -4.63
C LEU A 11 -3.67 -2.19 -4.91
N LYS A 12 -4.74 -1.70 -5.53
CA LYS A 12 -5.86 -2.57 -5.93
C LYS A 12 -5.42 -3.62 -6.94
N ASN A 13 -4.61 -3.23 -7.90
CA ASN A 13 -4.06 -4.17 -8.87
C ASN A 13 -3.12 -5.17 -8.20
N PHE A 14 -2.27 -4.72 -7.31
CA PHE A 14 -1.34 -5.58 -6.59
C PHE A 14 -2.09 -6.61 -5.75
N ALA A 15 -3.23 -6.24 -5.18
CA ALA A 15 -4.04 -7.16 -4.38
C ALA A 15 -4.55 -8.36 -5.18
N THR A 16 -4.68 -8.24 -6.49
CA THR A 16 -5.05 -9.37 -7.34
C THR A 16 -3.91 -10.33 -7.58
N ILE A 17 -2.68 -9.91 -7.30
CA ILE A 17 -1.47 -10.71 -7.49
C ILE A 17 -1.06 -11.37 -6.18
N ASN A 18 -1.03 -10.61 -5.10
CA ASN A 18 -0.68 -11.11 -3.78
C ASN A 18 -1.31 -10.22 -2.70
N GLN A 19 -1.89 -10.83 -1.68
CA GLN A 19 -2.47 -10.11 -0.55
C GLN A 19 -1.41 -9.53 0.37
N ASN A 20 -0.21 -10.09 0.34
CA ASN A 20 0.90 -9.59 1.15
C ASN A 20 1.73 -8.62 0.34
N LEU A 21 2.08 -7.50 0.93
CA LEU A 21 2.90 -6.49 0.29
C LEU A 21 3.90 -5.92 1.28
N VAL A 22 5.15 -5.88 0.90
CA VAL A 22 6.18 -5.17 1.66
C VAL A 22 6.46 -3.86 0.93
N ILE A 23 6.16 -2.75 1.59
CA ILE A 23 6.47 -1.42 1.09
C ILE A 23 7.85 -1.05 1.61
N LYS A 24 8.80 -0.89 0.72
CA LYS A 24 10.16 -0.51 1.08
C LYS A 24 10.34 1.01 0.98
N GLU A 25 11.43 1.50 1.54
CA GLU A 25 11.76 2.92 1.42
C GLU A 25 11.89 3.32 -0.04
N GLY A 26 11.41 4.51 -0.37
CA GLY A 26 11.47 5.05 -1.72
C GLY A 26 10.09 5.21 -2.33
N SER A 27 10.02 5.31 -3.64
CA SER A 27 8.79 5.58 -4.39
C SER A 27 8.41 4.47 -5.35
N THR A 28 8.99 3.29 -5.20
CA THR A 28 8.71 2.14 -6.06
C THR A 28 8.02 1.05 -5.25
N LEU A 29 6.87 0.59 -5.74
CA LEU A 29 6.15 -0.54 -5.15
C LEU A 29 6.37 -1.77 -6.03
N THR A 30 6.65 -2.91 -5.40
CA THR A 30 6.88 -4.16 -6.12
C THR A 30 6.13 -5.28 -5.41
N THR A 31 5.49 -6.14 -6.20
CA THR A 31 4.86 -7.34 -5.67
C THR A 31 5.15 -8.53 -6.58
N MET A 32 4.96 -9.72 -6.06
CA MET A 32 5.21 -10.95 -6.78
C MET A 32 4.16 -11.97 -6.35
N SER A 33 3.67 -12.75 -7.30
CA SER A 33 2.70 -13.80 -6.99
C SER A 33 3.34 -14.87 -6.08
N ALA A 34 2.50 -15.61 -5.36
CA ALA A 34 2.97 -16.66 -4.45
C ALA A 34 3.80 -17.71 -5.18
N MET A 35 3.50 -17.98 -6.44
CA MET A 35 4.24 -18.94 -7.27
C MET A 35 5.45 -18.32 -7.97
N LYS A 36 5.67 -17.02 -7.76
CA LYS A 36 6.80 -16.26 -8.30
C LYS A 36 6.86 -16.22 -9.83
N ASN A 37 5.73 -16.43 -10.49
CA ASN A 37 5.66 -16.39 -11.95
C ASN A 37 5.08 -15.07 -12.47
N ILE A 38 4.61 -14.19 -11.59
CA ILE A 38 4.13 -12.87 -11.94
C ILE A 38 4.80 -11.86 -11.02
N VAL A 39 5.43 -10.86 -11.61
CA VAL A 39 6.07 -9.76 -10.88
C VAL A 39 5.48 -8.46 -11.41
N ALA A 40 5.07 -7.58 -10.51
CA ALA A 40 4.58 -6.26 -10.87
C ALA A 40 5.37 -5.19 -10.13
N LYS A 41 5.63 -4.10 -10.81
CA LYS A 41 6.40 -2.98 -10.27
C LYS A 41 5.76 -1.68 -10.73
N ALA A 42 5.62 -0.73 -9.83
CA ALA A 42 5.04 0.57 -10.16
C ALA A 42 5.71 1.67 -9.37
N GLU A 43 5.86 2.81 -10.01
CA GLU A 43 6.32 4.02 -9.33
C GLU A 43 5.11 4.84 -8.92
N VAL A 44 5.17 5.41 -7.73
CA VAL A 44 4.11 6.20 -7.16
C VAL A 44 4.60 7.59 -6.76
N GLU A 45 3.66 8.49 -6.48
CA GLU A 45 4.01 9.86 -6.13
C GLU A 45 4.57 9.97 -4.71
N GLU A 46 4.13 9.09 -3.84
CA GLU A 46 4.56 9.11 -2.44
C GLU A 46 5.98 8.61 -2.30
N SER A 47 6.69 9.15 -1.33
CA SER A 47 8.00 8.64 -0.95
C SER A 47 7.89 8.07 0.45
N PHE A 48 8.11 6.78 0.57
CA PHE A 48 8.01 6.08 1.85
C PHE A 48 9.38 6.13 2.54
N ASP A 49 9.37 6.54 3.79
CA ASP A 49 10.61 6.67 4.57
C ASP A 49 10.87 5.49 5.51
N LYS A 50 9.96 4.53 5.56
CA LYS A 50 10.09 3.34 6.40
C LYS A 50 9.57 2.11 5.67
N GLU A 51 10.12 0.95 6.02
CA GLU A 51 9.63 -0.31 5.48
C GLU A 51 8.44 -0.79 6.31
N VAL A 52 7.37 -1.14 5.63
CA VAL A 52 6.13 -1.62 6.26
C VAL A 52 5.63 -2.85 5.52
N ALA A 53 5.23 -3.88 6.26
CA ALA A 53 4.60 -5.07 5.68
C ALA A 53 3.09 -5.00 5.87
N ILE A 54 2.36 -5.24 4.79
CA ILE A 54 0.90 -5.33 4.81
C ILE A 54 0.53 -6.77 4.52
N TYR A 55 -0.10 -7.44 5.49
CA TYR A 55 -0.39 -8.87 5.37
C TYR A 55 -1.69 -9.17 4.65
N ASP A 56 -2.64 -8.24 4.67
CA ASP A 56 -3.92 -8.38 3.97
C ASP A 56 -4.23 -7.07 3.25
N LEU A 57 -3.85 -7.02 1.99
CA LEU A 57 -3.98 -5.79 1.20
C LEU A 57 -5.44 -5.44 0.93
N ASN A 58 -6.31 -6.43 0.74
CA ASN A 58 -7.73 -6.17 0.55
C ASN A 58 -8.35 -5.55 1.80
N GLU A 59 -8.01 -6.04 2.97
CA GLU A 59 -8.50 -5.48 4.24
C GLU A 59 -7.97 -4.08 4.44
N PHE A 60 -6.71 -3.84 4.12
CA PHE A 60 -6.10 -2.53 4.19
C PHE A 60 -6.85 -1.52 3.30
N LEU A 61 -7.13 -1.91 2.05
CA LEU A 61 -7.85 -1.07 1.11
C LEU A 61 -9.28 -0.82 1.55
N ALA A 62 -9.94 -1.84 2.09
CA ALA A 62 -11.29 -1.69 2.63
C ALA A 62 -11.31 -0.72 3.81
N SER A 63 -10.31 -0.78 4.66
CA SER A 63 -10.18 0.15 5.80
C SER A 63 -10.02 1.58 5.32
N ILE A 64 -9.18 1.80 4.31
CA ILE A 64 -9.00 3.14 3.73
C ILE A 64 -10.33 3.67 3.17
N SER A 65 -11.12 2.81 2.55
CA SER A 65 -12.38 3.22 1.91
C SER A 65 -13.45 3.66 2.91
N LEU A 66 -13.30 3.35 4.20
CA LEU A 66 -14.23 3.80 5.24
C LEU A 66 -14.05 5.27 5.58
N PHE A 67 -12.95 5.87 5.19
CA PHE A 67 -12.65 7.27 5.49
C PHE A 67 -12.87 8.14 4.26
N THR A 68 -13.32 9.38 4.48
CA THR A 68 -13.49 10.34 3.40
C THR A 68 -12.15 10.91 2.96
N ASN A 69 -11.32 11.29 3.94
CA ASN A 69 -9.98 11.82 3.68
C ASN A 69 -8.98 11.08 4.57
N PRO A 70 -8.61 9.86 4.20
CA PRO A 70 -7.71 9.09 5.06
C PRO A 70 -6.29 9.63 5.05
N ILE A 71 -5.71 9.73 6.24
CA ILE A 71 -4.30 10.04 6.42
C ILE A 71 -3.63 8.81 7.00
N LEU A 72 -2.52 8.40 6.39
CA LEU A 72 -1.76 7.25 6.84
C LEU A 72 -0.50 7.71 7.54
N GLU A 73 -0.24 7.08 8.68
CA GLU A 73 1.02 7.26 9.40
C GLU A 73 1.75 5.93 9.38
N PHE A 74 2.96 5.95 8.83
CA PHE A 74 3.78 4.75 8.72
C PHE A 74 4.82 4.74 9.84
N ASP A 75 4.75 3.71 10.67
CA ASP A 75 5.73 3.45 11.71
C ASP A 75 6.45 2.14 11.40
N GLU A 76 7.53 1.85 12.09
CA GLU A 76 8.24 0.61 11.90
C GLU A 76 7.30 -0.57 12.12
N GLY A 77 6.98 -1.29 11.05
CA GLY A 77 6.20 -2.51 11.11
C GLY A 77 4.69 -2.35 11.07
N PHE A 78 4.14 -1.11 11.12
CA PHE A 78 2.69 -0.94 11.07
C PHE A 78 2.26 0.40 10.48
N VAL A 79 0.98 0.46 10.11
CA VAL A 79 0.36 1.65 9.53
C VAL A 79 -0.86 2.02 10.36
N THR A 80 -0.99 3.30 10.66
CA THR A 80 -2.17 3.85 11.34
C THR A 80 -2.97 4.68 10.34
N ILE A 81 -4.28 4.45 10.27
CA ILE A 81 -5.19 5.17 9.38
C ILE A 81 -6.05 6.10 10.21
N LYS A 82 -6.06 7.38 9.85
CA LYS A 82 -6.83 8.42 10.54
C LYS A 82 -7.68 9.19 9.55
N GLU A 83 -8.77 9.79 10.04
CA GLU A 83 -9.55 10.73 9.24
C GLU A 83 -8.96 12.13 9.40
N GLU A 84 -8.78 12.83 8.28
CA GLU A 84 -8.39 14.24 8.34
C GLU A 84 -9.59 15.10 8.68
N ASN A 85 -9.47 15.90 9.72
CA ASN A 85 -10.50 16.83 10.15
C ASN A 85 -10.21 18.24 9.67
#